data_c653465acaad247584770ead23f900bc
#
_entry.id   c653465acaad247584770ead23f900bc
#
_cell.length_a   1.000
_cell.length_b   1.000
_cell.length_c   1.000
_cell.angle_alpha   90.00
_cell.angle_beta   90.00
_cell.angle_gamma   90.00
#
_symmetry.space_group_name_H-M   'P 1'
#
loop_
_entity.id
_entity.type
_entity.pdbx_description
1 polymer ?
#
loop_
_entity_poly.entity_id
_entity_poly.type
_entity_poly.pdbx_seq_one_letter_code
_entity_poly.pdbx_strand_id
1 'polypeptide(L)'
;LLRQFLTWPSATAPARSAPGRGLAFLGRHSLIYYLVHQPALFGLLSAIAFIAPPDRSASFVSSCEKSCQGGNPVEFCQTFCTCVKDELTTANILNDVATGKRDGSSDPQVLDIASLCTARAGENP
;
A
#
# COMPACT_ATOMS: atom_id res chain seq x y z
N LEU A 1 18.31 -21.51 -22.85
CA LEU A 1 17.52 -21.70 -21.62
C LEU A 1 16.00 -21.73 -21.86
N LEU A 2 15.48 -21.10 -22.92
CA LEU A 2 14.03 -21.05 -23.21
C LEU A 2 13.49 -22.35 -23.90
N ARG A 3 14.35 -23.21 -24.45
CA ARG A 3 13.92 -24.41 -25.17
C ARG A 3 13.58 -25.60 -24.27
N GLN A 4 13.94 -25.55 -22.99
CA GLN A 4 13.68 -26.65 -22.06
C GLN A 4 12.28 -26.63 -21.43
N PHE A 5 11.55 -25.50 -21.53
CA PHE A 5 10.19 -25.41 -20.99
C PHE A 5 9.10 -25.91 -21.95
N LEU A 6 9.42 -26.20 -23.21
CA LEU A 6 8.44 -26.59 -24.24
C LEU A 6 8.33 -28.11 -24.46
N THR A 7 9.13 -28.92 -23.79
CA THR A 7 8.97 -30.37 -23.79
C THR A 7 8.24 -30.83 -22.53
N TRP A 8 6.97 -30.40 -22.39
CA TRP A 8 6.06 -31.06 -21.46
C TRP A 8 5.82 -32.47 -21.99
N PRO A 9 6.17 -33.53 -21.24
CA PRO A 9 5.83 -34.90 -21.66
C PRO A 9 4.31 -34.97 -21.77
N SER A 10 3.82 -35.24 -22.95
CA SER A 10 2.41 -35.59 -23.18
C SER A 10 2.14 -36.88 -22.42
N ALA A 11 1.77 -36.72 -21.14
CA ALA A 11 1.29 -37.82 -20.32
C ALA A 11 -0.10 -38.23 -20.83
N THR A 12 -0.13 -38.94 -21.94
CA THR A 12 -1.27 -39.73 -22.38
C THR A 12 -1.37 -40.98 -21.50
N ALA A 13 -1.58 -40.77 -20.20
CA ALA A 13 -2.03 -41.85 -19.34
C ALA A 13 -3.56 -41.82 -19.37
N PRO A 14 -4.26 -42.90 -19.72
CA PRO A 14 -5.69 -42.97 -19.62
C PRO A 14 -6.05 -43.00 -18.14
N ALA A 15 -6.38 -41.85 -17.60
CA ALA A 15 -6.87 -41.70 -16.23
C ALA A 15 -8.30 -42.30 -16.14
N ARG A 16 -8.36 -43.64 -16.21
CA ARG A 16 -9.59 -44.41 -15.96
C ARG A 16 -9.79 -44.80 -14.51
N SER A 17 -8.90 -44.37 -13.62
CA SER A 17 -9.06 -44.58 -12.19
C SER A 17 -9.95 -43.46 -11.58
N ALA A 18 -10.92 -43.86 -10.75
CA ALA A 18 -11.84 -42.95 -10.05
C ALA A 18 -11.15 -41.75 -9.37
N PRO A 19 -9.95 -41.86 -8.77
CA PRO A 19 -9.24 -40.71 -8.19
C PRO A 19 -8.76 -39.69 -9.24
N GLY A 20 -8.42 -40.11 -10.46
CA GLY A 20 -7.95 -39.18 -11.50
C GLY A 20 -9.05 -38.28 -12.05
N ARG A 21 -10.30 -38.73 -12.07
CA ARG A 21 -11.45 -37.91 -12.47
C ARG A 21 -11.79 -36.86 -11.41
N GLY A 22 -11.64 -37.21 -10.13
CA GLY A 22 -11.82 -36.27 -9.01
C GLY A 22 -10.76 -35.16 -9.02
N LEU A 23 -9.49 -35.52 -9.25
CA LEU A 23 -8.41 -34.52 -9.34
C LEU A 23 -8.59 -33.58 -10.55
N ALA A 24 -9.00 -34.09 -11.71
CA ALA A 24 -9.26 -33.26 -12.89
C ALA A 24 -10.46 -32.32 -12.67
N PHE A 25 -11.49 -32.78 -11.96
CA PHE A 25 -12.64 -31.96 -11.59
C PHE A 25 -12.25 -30.85 -10.59
N LEU A 26 -11.49 -31.18 -9.56
CA LEU A 26 -10.96 -30.18 -8.62
C LEU A 26 -10.05 -29.16 -9.31
N GLY A 27 -9.15 -29.59 -10.19
CA GLY A 27 -8.27 -28.70 -10.94
C GLY A 27 -9.03 -27.72 -11.83
N ARG A 28 -10.08 -28.18 -12.50
CA ARG A 28 -10.89 -27.34 -13.37
C ARG A 28 -11.76 -26.33 -12.58
N HIS A 29 -12.28 -26.73 -11.43
CA HIS A 29 -13.07 -25.84 -10.55
C HIS A 29 -12.20 -24.89 -9.75
N SER A 30 -10.97 -25.28 -9.39
CA SER A 30 -10.01 -24.43 -8.71
C SER A 30 -9.68 -23.17 -9.50
N LEU A 31 -9.56 -23.27 -10.81
CA LEU A 31 -9.26 -22.13 -11.68
C LEU A 31 -10.46 -21.17 -11.77
N ILE A 32 -11.67 -21.69 -11.84
CA ILE A 32 -12.91 -20.89 -11.85
C ILE A 32 -13.08 -20.21 -10.49
N TYR A 33 -12.85 -20.94 -9.40
CA TYR A 33 -12.92 -20.39 -8.04
C TYR A 33 -11.94 -19.23 -7.86
N TYR A 34 -10.71 -19.38 -8.32
CA TYR A 34 -9.68 -18.35 -8.27
C TYR A 34 -10.07 -17.10 -9.08
N LEU A 35 -10.57 -17.29 -10.31
CA LEU A 35 -10.99 -16.19 -11.18
C LEU A 35 -12.20 -15.41 -10.64
N VAL A 36 -13.12 -16.07 -9.93
CA VAL A 36 -14.28 -15.42 -9.32
C VAL A 36 -13.93 -14.81 -7.97
N HIS A 37 -13.07 -15.49 -7.18
CA HIS A 37 -12.73 -15.04 -5.84
C HIS A 37 -11.87 -13.75 -5.85
N GLN A 38 -10.97 -13.61 -6.81
CA GLN A 38 -10.10 -12.44 -6.92
C GLN A 38 -10.87 -11.13 -7.14
N PRO A 39 -11.76 -11.00 -8.15
CA PRO A 39 -12.55 -9.78 -8.32
C PRO A 39 -13.57 -9.56 -7.19
N ALA A 40 -14.08 -10.63 -6.58
CA ALA A 40 -14.98 -10.51 -5.45
C ALA A 40 -14.29 -9.92 -4.21
N LEU A 41 -13.08 -10.38 -3.88
CA LEU A 41 -12.26 -9.79 -2.81
C LEU A 41 -11.88 -8.36 -3.11
N PHE A 42 -11.46 -8.07 -4.34
CA PHE A 42 -11.09 -6.72 -4.73
C PHE A 42 -12.30 -5.77 -4.65
N GLY A 43 -13.46 -6.21 -5.11
CA GLY A 43 -14.71 -5.44 -4.99
C GLY A 43 -15.12 -5.20 -3.54
N LEU A 44 -15.00 -6.22 -2.68
CA LEU A 44 -15.30 -6.11 -1.25
C LEU A 44 -14.35 -5.13 -0.55
N LEU A 45 -13.04 -5.25 -0.78
CA LEU A 45 -12.05 -4.32 -0.21
C LEU A 45 -12.26 -2.88 -0.69
N SER A 46 -12.59 -2.70 -1.96
CA SER A 46 -12.91 -1.38 -2.52
C SER A 46 -14.16 -0.78 -1.88
N ALA A 47 -15.20 -1.59 -1.67
CA ALA A 47 -16.43 -1.15 -0.99
C ALA A 47 -16.16 -0.76 0.47
N ILE A 48 -15.38 -1.55 1.20
CA ILE A 48 -14.97 -1.22 2.58
C ILE A 48 -14.16 0.07 2.62
N ALA A 49 -13.20 0.25 1.72
CA ALA A 49 -12.39 1.47 1.65
C ALA A 49 -13.23 2.71 1.28
N PHE A 50 -14.34 2.52 0.58
CA PHE A 50 -15.26 3.62 0.25
C PHE A 50 -16.15 4.01 1.43
N ILE A 51 -16.62 3.03 2.23
CA ILE A 51 -17.50 3.26 3.39
C ILE A 51 -16.70 3.72 4.62
N ALA A 52 -15.52 3.15 4.82
CA ALA A 52 -14.62 3.46 5.92
C ALA A 52 -13.22 3.75 5.35
N PRO A 53 -12.98 4.97 4.85
CA PRO A 53 -11.67 5.33 4.33
C PRO A 53 -10.63 5.16 5.45
N PRO A 54 -9.50 4.50 5.18
CA PRO A 54 -8.45 4.33 6.17
C PRO A 54 -7.96 5.70 6.65
N ASP A 55 -7.75 5.83 7.96
CA ASP A 55 -7.18 7.05 8.53
C ASP A 55 -5.75 7.25 8.02
N ARG A 56 -5.61 8.13 7.04
CA ARG A 56 -4.34 8.43 6.38
C ARG A 56 -3.41 9.28 7.23
N SER A 57 -3.95 9.93 8.28
CA SER A 57 -3.16 10.76 9.17
C SER A 57 -2.15 9.93 9.97
N ALA A 58 -2.56 8.77 10.49
CA ALA A 58 -1.69 7.86 11.22
C ALA A 58 -0.60 7.25 10.32
N SER A 59 -0.96 6.83 9.11
CA SER A 59 -0.01 6.28 8.14
C SER A 59 0.97 7.35 7.62
N PHE A 60 0.53 8.60 7.50
CA PHE A 60 1.37 9.73 7.14
C PHE A 60 2.45 9.98 8.19
N VAL A 61 2.07 10.05 9.48
CA VAL A 61 3.03 10.28 10.58
C VAL A 61 4.08 9.17 10.63
N SER A 62 3.67 7.89 10.58
CA SER A 62 4.60 6.76 10.63
C SER A 62 5.57 6.74 9.44
N SER A 63 5.12 7.10 8.24
CA SER A 63 5.97 7.19 7.05
C SER A 63 6.93 8.39 7.13
N CYS A 64 6.45 9.53 7.63
CA CYS A 64 7.24 10.73 7.86
C CYS A 64 8.36 10.46 8.87
N GLU A 65 8.04 9.88 10.04
CA GLU A 65 9.01 9.56 11.09
C GLU A 65 10.09 8.61 10.57
N LYS A 66 9.70 7.57 9.85
CA LYS A 66 10.62 6.60 9.26
C LYS A 66 11.59 7.25 8.27
N SER A 67 11.12 8.18 7.45
CA SER A 67 11.96 8.91 6.49
C SER A 67 12.87 9.92 7.19
N CYS A 68 12.38 10.59 8.22
CA CYS A 68 13.10 11.59 8.99
C CYS A 68 14.26 10.99 9.82
N GLN A 69 14.04 9.81 10.43
CA GLN A 69 15.02 9.12 11.28
C GLN A 69 16.30 8.70 10.54
N GLY A 70 16.33 8.77 9.23
CA GLY A 70 17.52 8.50 8.43
C GLY A 70 18.67 9.51 8.66
N GLY A 71 18.42 10.65 9.31
CA GLY A 71 19.43 11.69 9.56
C GLY A 71 19.18 12.54 10.80
N ASN A 72 18.11 12.29 11.55
CA ASN A 72 17.71 13.12 12.69
C ASN A 72 17.35 12.27 13.92
N PRO A 73 17.42 12.84 15.14
CA PRO A 73 16.96 12.19 16.36
C PRO A 73 15.45 11.85 16.30
N VAL A 74 15.09 10.77 17.01
CA VAL A 74 13.69 10.28 17.04
C VAL A 74 12.73 11.36 17.57
N GLU A 75 13.12 12.05 18.64
CA GLU A 75 12.30 13.10 19.27
C GLU A 75 12.02 14.28 18.33
N PHE A 76 13.05 14.71 17.58
CA PHE A 76 12.89 15.72 16.55
C PHE A 76 11.89 15.27 15.49
N CYS A 77 12.03 14.03 14.99
CA CYS A 77 11.15 13.49 13.96
C CYS A 77 9.69 13.37 14.42
N GLN A 78 9.45 12.97 15.66
CA GLN A 78 8.10 12.89 16.21
C GLN A 78 7.45 14.29 16.28
N THR A 79 8.17 15.27 16.80
CA THR A 79 7.69 16.65 16.91
C THR A 79 7.44 17.26 15.54
N PHE A 80 8.39 17.08 14.61
CA PHE A 80 8.30 17.58 13.24
C PHE A 80 7.12 16.97 12.49
N CYS A 81 7.02 15.63 12.45
CA CYS A 81 5.99 14.96 11.70
C CYS A 81 4.57 15.18 12.25
N THR A 82 4.43 15.32 13.57
CA THR A 82 3.15 15.68 14.19
C THR A 82 2.76 17.10 13.81
N CYS A 83 3.70 18.05 13.88
CA CYS A 83 3.47 19.43 13.47
C CYS A 83 3.04 19.51 12.00
N VAL A 84 3.78 18.85 11.09
CA VAL A 84 3.46 18.85 9.65
C VAL A 84 2.07 18.25 9.41
N LYS A 85 1.73 17.15 10.06
CA LYS A 85 0.39 16.54 9.97
C LYS A 85 -0.71 17.54 10.38
N ASP A 86 -0.53 18.22 11.51
CA ASP A 86 -1.53 19.14 12.04
C ASP A 86 -1.70 20.37 11.15
N GLU A 87 -0.61 20.95 10.65
CA GLU A 87 -0.65 22.10 9.72
C GLU A 87 -1.26 21.71 8.37
N LEU A 88 -0.91 20.54 7.81
CA LEU A 88 -1.51 20.03 6.57
C LEU A 88 -3.01 19.73 6.72
N THR A 89 -3.42 19.26 7.90
CA THR A 89 -4.84 19.04 8.22
C THR A 89 -5.59 20.36 8.31
N THR A 90 -5.01 21.35 8.98
CA THR A 90 -5.59 22.69 9.11
C THR A 90 -5.72 23.38 7.74
N ALA A 91 -4.73 23.21 6.88
CA ALA A 91 -4.77 23.71 5.50
C ALA A 91 -5.69 22.87 4.57
N ASN A 92 -6.22 21.75 5.07
CA ASN A 92 -7.07 20.81 4.32
C ASN A 92 -6.42 20.18 3.07
N ILE A 93 -5.10 20.05 3.08
CA ILE A 93 -4.28 19.49 1.99
C ILE A 93 -3.59 18.18 2.34
N LEU A 94 -3.75 17.67 3.57
CA LEU A 94 -3.13 16.42 4.02
C LEU A 94 -3.42 15.24 3.08
N ASN A 95 -4.67 15.11 2.64
CA ASN A 95 -5.08 14.02 1.76
C ASN A 95 -4.43 14.12 0.37
N ASP A 96 -4.28 15.33 -0.16
CA ASP A 96 -3.65 15.56 -1.46
C ASP A 96 -2.15 15.25 -1.43
N VAL A 97 -1.48 15.60 -0.33
CA VAL A 97 -0.07 15.25 -0.10
C VAL A 97 0.10 13.75 0.15
N ALA A 98 -0.74 13.15 0.98
CA ALA A 98 -0.68 11.72 1.30
C ALA A 98 -0.99 10.81 0.11
N THR A 99 -1.76 11.29 -0.87
CA THR A 99 -2.08 10.55 -2.12
C THR A 99 -1.11 10.84 -3.27
N GLY A 100 -0.12 11.71 -3.05
CA GLY A 100 0.81 12.14 -4.09
C GLY A 100 0.18 13.06 -5.15
N LYS A 101 -1.01 13.57 -4.92
CA LYS A 101 -1.68 14.52 -5.79
C LYS A 101 -1.02 15.91 -5.73
N ARG A 102 -0.45 16.25 -4.56
CA ARG A 102 0.48 17.36 -4.37
C ARG A 102 1.86 16.80 -4.03
N ASP A 103 2.86 17.32 -4.70
CA ASP A 103 4.24 16.93 -4.43
C ASP A 103 4.76 17.67 -3.18
N GLY A 104 4.98 16.90 -2.12
CA GLY A 104 5.51 17.44 -0.86
C GLY A 104 6.91 18.05 -0.95
N SER A 105 7.64 17.80 -2.02
CA SER A 105 9.00 18.32 -2.22
C SER A 105 9.07 19.61 -3.05
N SER A 106 8.02 19.95 -3.80
CA SER A 106 8.02 21.08 -4.72
C SER A 106 6.87 22.07 -4.50
N ASP A 107 5.83 21.67 -3.78
CA ASP A 107 4.70 22.58 -3.50
C ASP A 107 5.12 23.65 -2.48
N PRO A 108 5.02 24.95 -2.84
CA PRO A 108 5.48 26.05 -1.97
C PRO A 108 4.76 26.10 -0.62
N GLN A 109 3.48 25.73 -0.56
CA GLN A 109 2.71 25.68 0.67
C GLN A 109 3.19 24.58 1.61
N VAL A 110 3.53 23.42 1.05
CA VAL A 110 4.08 22.31 1.83
C VAL A 110 5.49 22.65 2.35
N LEU A 111 6.30 23.29 1.53
CA LEU A 111 7.65 23.74 1.93
C LEU A 111 7.61 24.79 3.05
N ASP A 112 6.66 25.70 3.01
CA ASP A 112 6.42 26.69 4.06
C ASP A 112 6.06 26.01 5.38
N ILE A 113 5.14 25.07 5.36
CA ILE A 113 4.75 24.26 6.52
C ILE A 113 5.96 23.47 7.06
N ALA A 114 6.74 22.85 6.17
CA ALA A 114 7.92 22.10 6.57
C ALA A 114 8.97 22.99 7.25
N SER A 115 9.20 24.20 6.74
CA SER A 115 10.12 25.17 7.35
C SER A 115 9.67 25.61 8.74
N LEU A 116 8.38 25.92 8.89
CA LEU A 116 7.76 26.27 10.17
C LEU A 116 7.91 25.15 11.20
N CYS A 117 7.62 23.91 10.80
CA CYS A 117 7.70 22.76 11.70
C CYS A 117 9.14 22.37 12.03
N THR A 118 10.10 22.62 11.14
CA THR A 118 11.54 22.45 11.41
C THR A 118 12.00 23.42 12.51
N ALA A 119 11.59 24.68 12.43
CA ALA A 119 11.89 25.66 13.46
C ALA A 119 11.30 25.24 14.82
N ARG A 120 10.04 24.84 14.87
CA ARG A 120 9.38 24.37 16.10
C ARG A 120 10.03 23.12 16.70
N ALA A 121 10.41 22.17 15.88
CA ALA A 121 11.06 20.94 16.33
C ALA A 121 12.51 21.20 16.84
N GLY A 122 13.19 22.19 16.29
CA GLY A 122 14.52 22.61 16.72
C GLY A 122 14.54 23.43 18.02
N GLU A 123 13.42 24.08 18.37
CA GLU A 123 13.30 24.84 19.63
C GLU A 123 13.01 23.95 20.85
N ASN A 124 12.63 22.70 20.66
CA ASN A 124 12.30 21.75 21.73
C ASN A 124 13.34 20.62 21.76
N PRO A 125 14.49 20.82 22.44
CA PRO A 125 15.51 19.79 22.58
C PRO A 125 15.08 18.66 23.52
#